data_746657130525f8c19000ae1e4dcdf65c
#
_entry.id   746657130525f8c19000ae1e4dcdf65c
#
_cell.length_a   1.000
_cell.length_b   1.000
_cell.length_c   1.000
_cell.angle_alpha   90.00
_cell.angle_beta   90.00
_cell.angle_gamma   90.00
#
_symmetry.space_group_name_H-M   'P 1'
#
loop_
_entity.id
_entity.type
_entity.pdbx_description
1 polymer ?
#
loop_
_entity_poly.entity_id
_entity_poly.type
_entity_poly.pdbx_seq_one_letter_code
_entity_poly.pdbx_strand_id
1 'polypeptide(L)'
;IVSPRLAAAIAGQVARLAADPEGAGALYLLPDGSPVPAGHRLRNPALAATLRALAEQGAEALHRGPIAAAMVAAVRGDARNPGLLAMEDLAAYAPVRRAALCGPSRAVIVCGFPPPSSGGVATLQILGILRHQDMAALDPRGADHAHLLIEAGRLAFADRNRYLADGDHVAVPVAGLLERFYLGLRAQLVDRAGALPVSGLRAGNPLRDGAASVPARPLLSPQLPQPERGTAHLSVVDAAGNVVSITTTVEAGFGSGLVVGGFVLNNQLTDFSFLPEREGWPVANRAGPGKRPRSSMSPTIVFDAEGAPVLALGSAGGERIIGHVAQTLVAII
;
A
#
# COMPACT_ATOMS: atom_id res chain seq x y z
N ILE A 1 15.22 17.53 15.04
CA ILE A 1 14.27 18.04 16.06
C ILE A 1 13.01 17.20 16.00
N VAL A 2 12.58 16.67 17.13
CA VAL A 2 11.33 15.89 17.27
C VAL A 2 10.14 16.83 17.08
N SER A 3 9.29 16.52 16.09
CA SER A 3 8.06 17.29 15.86
C SER A 3 6.98 16.95 16.92
N PRO A 4 5.95 17.79 17.12
CA PRO A 4 4.83 17.46 18.00
C PRO A 4 4.14 16.16 17.62
N ARG A 5 3.99 15.90 16.30
CA ARG A 5 3.41 14.66 15.78
C ARG A 5 4.25 13.43 16.13
N LEU A 6 5.58 13.52 15.97
CA LEU A 6 6.49 12.41 16.31
C LEU A 6 6.49 12.17 17.83
N ALA A 7 6.52 13.22 18.66
CA ALA A 7 6.43 13.10 20.11
C ALA A 7 5.14 12.39 20.56
N ALA A 8 3.99 12.78 20.00
CA ALA A 8 2.72 12.12 20.27
C ALA A 8 2.73 10.63 19.83
N ALA A 9 3.33 10.32 18.66
CA ALA A 9 3.45 8.95 18.19
C ALA A 9 4.34 8.09 19.10
N ILE A 10 5.47 8.64 19.59
CA ILE A 10 6.36 7.98 20.56
C ILE A 10 5.62 7.74 21.88
N ALA A 11 4.94 8.76 22.40
CA ALA A 11 4.18 8.67 23.66
C ALA A 11 3.08 7.58 23.59
N GLY A 12 2.45 7.41 22.44
CA GLY A 12 1.45 6.35 22.23
C GLY A 12 2.02 4.93 22.08
N GLN A 13 3.36 4.75 22.05
CA GLN A 13 4.03 3.48 21.80
C GLN A 13 5.13 3.13 22.81
N VAL A 14 5.20 3.83 23.95
CA VAL A 14 6.30 3.69 24.95
C VAL A 14 6.57 2.23 25.30
N ALA A 15 5.54 1.46 25.67
CA ALA A 15 5.72 0.06 26.06
C ALA A 15 6.31 -0.81 24.93
N ARG A 16 5.95 -0.53 23.66
CA ARG A 16 6.48 -1.23 22.51
C ARG A 16 7.93 -0.86 22.21
N LEU A 17 8.26 0.43 22.33
CA LEU A 17 9.62 0.94 22.09
C LEU A 17 10.58 0.50 23.21
N ALA A 18 10.11 0.45 24.45
CA ALA A 18 10.90 -0.03 25.61
C ALA A 18 11.21 -1.53 25.53
N ALA A 19 10.47 -2.30 24.72
CA ALA A 19 10.72 -3.72 24.52
C ALA A 19 11.96 -4.01 23.66
N ASP A 20 12.50 -3.01 22.98
CA ASP A 20 13.81 -3.02 22.30
C ASP A 20 14.71 -1.93 22.91
N PRO A 21 15.27 -2.18 24.10
CA PRO A 21 15.95 -1.13 24.88
C PRO A 21 17.24 -0.63 24.24
N GLU A 22 17.95 -1.47 23.49
CA GLU A 22 19.21 -1.09 22.82
C GLU A 22 18.97 -0.40 21.46
N GLY A 23 17.83 -0.64 20.84
CA GLY A 23 17.45 -0.07 19.54
C GLY A 23 16.43 1.06 19.68
N ALA A 24 15.15 0.70 19.69
CA ALA A 24 14.05 1.69 19.71
C ALA A 24 14.00 2.47 21.03
N GLY A 25 14.22 1.82 22.16
CA GLY A 25 14.26 2.46 23.47
C GLY A 25 15.37 3.50 23.54
N ALA A 26 16.59 3.13 23.19
CA ALA A 26 17.74 4.03 23.18
C ALA A 26 17.57 5.25 22.25
N LEU A 27 16.76 5.11 21.19
CA LEU A 27 16.56 6.18 20.21
C LEU A 27 15.40 7.12 20.58
N TYR A 28 14.31 6.58 21.15
CA TYR A 28 13.05 7.29 21.30
C TYR A 28 12.62 7.54 22.76
N LEU A 29 13.33 6.95 23.74
CA LEU A 29 13.06 7.16 25.16
C LEU A 29 14.24 7.86 25.83
N LEU A 30 13.95 8.61 26.89
CA LEU A 30 14.95 9.17 27.79
C LEU A 30 15.46 8.11 28.78
N PRO A 31 16.57 8.34 29.51
CA PRO A 31 17.12 7.37 30.47
C PRO A 31 16.16 6.93 31.57
N ASP A 32 15.17 7.75 31.90
CA ASP A 32 14.10 7.43 32.85
C ASP A 32 12.94 6.64 32.24
N GLY A 33 13.04 6.27 30.96
CA GLY A 33 12.00 5.54 30.23
C GLY A 33 10.85 6.42 29.69
N SER A 34 10.88 7.73 29.94
CA SER A 34 9.88 8.65 29.40
C SER A 34 10.11 8.91 27.91
N PRO A 35 9.04 9.22 27.13
CA PRO A 35 9.18 9.51 25.71
C PRO A 35 9.90 10.82 25.45
N VAL A 36 10.75 10.89 24.43
CA VAL A 36 11.40 12.15 24.03
C VAL A 36 10.35 13.19 23.65
N PRO A 37 10.41 14.42 24.21
CA PRO A 37 9.40 15.46 23.96
C PRO A 37 9.56 16.12 22.59
N ALA A 38 8.54 16.86 22.17
CA ALA A 38 8.65 17.76 21.04
C ALA A 38 9.76 18.81 21.28
N GLY A 39 10.52 19.13 20.24
CA GLY A 39 11.68 20.01 20.33
C GLY A 39 12.98 19.30 20.74
N HIS A 40 12.93 18.07 21.21
CA HIS A 40 14.14 17.29 21.53
C HIS A 40 15.02 17.13 20.28
N ARG A 41 16.34 17.26 20.46
CA ARG A 41 17.31 17.05 19.38
C ARG A 41 17.73 15.58 19.34
N LEU A 42 16.97 14.77 18.62
CA LEU A 42 17.30 13.37 18.40
C LEU A 42 18.57 13.25 17.53
N ARG A 43 19.51 12.42 17.98
CA ARG A 43 20.72 12.05 17.24
C ARG A 43 20.71 10.55 16.98
N ASN A 44 21.07 10.16 15.76
CA ASN A 44 21.07 8.76 15.35
C ASN A 44 22.41 8.42 14.64
N PRO A 45 23.48 8.23 15.42
CA PRO A 45 24.79 7.90 14.85
C PRO A 45 24.82 6.53 14.15
N ALA A 46 24.00 5.59 14.62
CA ALA A 46 23.87 4.27 13.99
C ALA A 46 23.30 4.38 12.58
N LEU A 47 22.25 5.18 12.37
CA LEU A 47 21.73 5.45 11.03
C LEU A 47 22.76 6.14 10.13
N ALA A 48 23.52 7.08 10.69
CA ALA A 48 24.58 7.74 9.94
C ALA A 48 25.65 6.73 9.47
N ALA A 49 26.02 5.74 10.28
CA ALA A 49 26.95 4.67 9.90
C ALA A 49 26.34 3.78 8.80
N THR A 50 25.06 3.39 8.95
CA THR A 50 24.34 2.61 7.93
C THR A 50 24.28 3.34 6.58
N LEU A 51 23.96 4.64 6.60
CA LEU A 51 23.90 5.44 5.36
C LEU A 51 25.26 5.60 4.69
N ARG A 52 26.36 5.69 5.45
CA ARG A 52 27.72 5.67 4.88
C ARG A 52 28.04 4.32 4.26
N ALA A 53 27.73 3.22 4.94
CA ALA A 53 27.92 1.88 4.37
C ALA A 53 27.14 1.71 3.04
N LEU A 54 25.91 2.20 2.98
CA LEU A 54 25.12 2.21 1.73
C LEU A 54 25.75 3.09 0.64
N ALA A 55 26.30 4.25 1.00
CA ALA A 55 26.98 5.11 0.04
C ALA A 55 28.26 4.50 -0.53
N GLU A 56 28.98 3.73 0.28
CA GLU A 56 30.27 3.10 -0.09
C GLU A 56 30.08 1.75 -0.79
N GLN A 57 29.11 0.94 -0.36
CA GLN A 57 28.95 -0.46 -0.77
C GLN A 57 27.67 -0.70 -1.60
N GLY A 58 26.79 0.32 -1.73
CA GLY A 58 25.50 0.18 -2.40
C GLY A 58 24.51 -0.64 -1.57
N ALA A 59 23.46 -1.12 -2.22
CA ALA A 59 22.37 -1.87 -1.59
C ALA A 59 22.82 -3.19 -0.93
N GLU A 60 23.94 -3.77 -1.40
CA GLU A 60 24.49 -5.02 -0.85
C GLU A 60 24.78 -4.92 0.65
N ALA A 61 25.11 -3.73 1.17
CA ALA A 61 25.31 -3.50 2.60
C ALA A 61 24.09 -3.90 3.47
N LEU A 62 22.86 -3.83 2.92
CA LEU A 62 21.64 -4.27 3.61
C LEU A 62 21.31 -5.75 3.39
N HIS A 63 21.83 -6.35 2.33
CA HIS A 63 21.47 -7.72 1.97
C HIS A 63 22.51 -8.74 2.44
N ARG A 64 23.71 -8.29 2.72
CA ARG A 64 24.85 -9.12 3.12
C ARG A 64 25.68 -8.43 4.21
N GLY A 65 26.49 -9.18 4.91
CA GLY A 65 27.42 -8.64 5.89
C GLY A 65 26.79 -8.25 7.24
N PRO A 66 27.43 -7.32 7.98
CA PRO A 66 27.08 -7.08 9.39
C PRO A 66 25.67 -6.52 9.63
N ILE A 67 25.17 -5.65 8.74
CA ILE A 67 23.82 -5.05 8.90
C ILE A 67 22.77 -6.15 8.68
N ALA A 68 22.93 -6.98 7.66
CA ALA A 68 22.04 -8.12 7.40
C ALA A 68 22.03 -9.10 8.59
N ALA A 69 23.23 -9.45 9.11
CA ALA A 69 23.35 -10.32 10.27
C ALA A 69 22.65 -9.74 11.52
N ALA A 70 22.78 -8.43 11.75
CA ALA A 70 22.11 -7.74 12.84
C ALA A 70 20.57 -7.75 12.68
N MET A 71 20.05 -7.58 11.45
CA MET A 71 18.60 -7.70 11.18
C MET A 71 18.10 -9.10 11.48
N VAL A 72 18.80 -10.14 11.04
CA VAL A 72 18.45 -11.54 11.31
C VAL A 72 18.48 -11.82 12.81
N ALA A 73 19.52 -11.36 13.52
CA ALA A 73 19.65 -11.56 14.96
C ALA A 73 18.51 -10.87 15.72
N ALA A 74 18.17 -9.64 15.37
CA ALA A 74 17.09 -8.88 16.02
C ALA A 74 15.72 -9.56 15.82
N VAL A 75 15.43 -10.02 14.59
CA VAL A 75 14.15 -10.69 14.28
C VAL A 75 14.04 -12.04 14.99
N ARG A 76 15.10 -12.84 14.99
CA ARG A 76 15.11 -14.16 15.66
C ARG A 76 15.17 -14.05 17.18
N GLY A 77 15.78 -13.02 17.70
CA GLY A 77 15.95 -12.77 19.13
C GLY A 77 14.79 -12.01 19.79
N ASP A 78 13.75 -11.60 19.05
CA ASP A 78 12.60 -10.91 19.67
C ASP A 78 11.89 -11.86 20.65
N ALA A 79 11.98 -11.54 21.94
CA ALA A 79 11.42 -12.38 23.01
C ALA A 79 9.88 -12.46 22.96
N ARG A 80 9.20 -11.52 22.30
CA ARG A 80 7.73 -11.47 22.22
C ARG A 80 7.21 -12.32 21.05
N ASN A 81 7.89 -12.24 19.90
CA ASN A 81 7.47 -12.91 18.68
C ASN A 81 8.68 -13.19 17.78
N PRO A 82 9.53 -14.18 18.10
CA PRO A 82 10.70 -14.50 17.31
C PRO A 82 10.30 -14.88 15.89
N GLY A 83 10.95 -14.23 14.90
CA GLY A 83 10.72 -14.53 13.50
C GLY A 83 11.68 -15.55 12.93
N LEU A 84 11.47 -15.94 11.69
CA LEU A 84 12.26 -16.95 10.99
C LEU A 84 13.22 -16.37 9.94
N LEU A 85 13.38 -15.03 9.88
CA LEU A 85 14.25 -14.37 8.90
C LEU A 85 15.65 -15.01 8.90
N ALA A 86 16.18 -15.27 7.71
CA ALA A 86 17.49 -15.88 7.51
C ALA A 86 18.36 -14.99 6.59
N MET A 87 19.66 -15.21 6.64
CA MET A 87 20.61 -14.49 5.75
C MET A 87 20.33 -14.74 4.27
N GLU A 88 19.86 -15.94 3.96
CA GLU A 88 19.49 -16.38 2.62
C GLU A 88 18.30 -15.59 2.08
N ASP A 89 17.32 -15.23 2.93
CA ASP A 89 16.16 -14.42 2.55
C ASP A 89 16.59 -13.02 2.13
N LEU A 90 17.49 -12.41 2.88
CA LEU A 90 18.04 -11.09 2.57
C LEU A 90 18.90 -11.14 1.31
N ALA A 91 19.75 -12.15 1.18
CA ALA A 91 20.65 -12.31 0.04
C ALA A 91 19.90 -12.63 -1.26
N ALA A 92 18.75 -13.29 -1.19
CA ALA A 92 17.90 -13.62 -2.33
C ALA A 92 16.94 -12.50 -2.72
N TYR A 93 16.75 -11.48 -1.87
CA TYR A 93 15.83 -10.38 -2.16
C TYR A 93 16.31 -9.53 -3.33
N ALA A 94 15.41 -9.28 -4.26
CA ALA A 94 15.63 -8.34 -5.35
C ALA A 94 14.37 -7.47 -5.58
N PRO A 95 14.52 -6.17 -5.85
CA PRO A 95 13.43 -5.34 -6.29
C PRO A 95 12.93 -5.80 -7.67
N VAL A 96 11.61 -5.77 -7.87
CA VAL A 96 11.00 -6.18 -9.15
C VAL A 96 10.55 -4.95 -9.91
N ARG A 97 11.07 -4.79 -11.13
CA ARG A 97 10.59 -3.78 -12.07
C ARG A 97 9.33 -4.30 -12.76
N ARG A 98 8.28 -3.49 -12.74
CA ARG A 98 7.01 -3.81 -13.40
C ARG A 98 6.59 -2.66 -14.31
N ALA A 99 5.88 -2.98 -15.39
CA ALA A 99 5.25 -1.97 -16.23
C ALA A 99 4.16 -1.24 -15.41
N ALA A 100 4.08 0.07 -15.55
CA ALA A 100 3.02 0.86 -14.95
C ALA A 100 1.66 0.40 -15.50
N LEU A 101 0.64 0.44 -14.65
CA LEU A 101 -0.73 0.17 -15.03
C LEU A 101 -1.41 1.49 -15.37
N CYS A 102 -1.74 1.67 -16.65
CA CYS A 102 -2.33 2.92 -17.15
C CYS A 102 -3.74 2.71 -17.69
N GLY A 103 -4.59 3.70 -17.49
CA GLY A 103 -5.94 3.72 -18.05
C GLY A 103 -6.44 5.13 -18.30
N PRO A 104 -7.35 5.31 -19.31
CA PRO A 104 -7.90 6.61 -19.63
C PRO A 104 -8.93 7.06 -18.58
N SER A 105 -8.87 8.35 -18.22
CA SER A 105 -9.88 9.02 -17.41
C SER A 105 -10.14 10.40 -18.01
N ARG A 106 -11.35 10.60 -18.58
CA ARG A 106 -11.68 11.80 -19.35
C ARG A 106 -10.64 12.09 -20.45
N ALA A 107 -9.96 13.22 -20.40
CA ALA A 107 -8.96 13.68 -21.39
C ALA A 107 -7.51 13.31 -21.00
N VAL A 108 -7.30 12.54 -19.92
CA VAL A 108 -5.96 12.22 -19.42
C VAL A 108 -5.74 10.71 -19.29
N ILE A 109 -4.50 10.31 -19.16
CA ILE A 109 -4.08 8.93 -18.85
C ILE A 109 -3.58 8.90 -17.40
N VAL A 110 -4.18 8.06 -16.58
CA VAL A 110 -3.79 7.84 -15.19
C VAL A 110 -2.95 6.57 -15.10
N CYS A 111 -1.73 6.68 -14.61
CA CYS A 111 -0.80 5.56 -14.46
C CYS A 111 -0.44 5.36 -12.98
N GLY A 112 -0.50 4.12 -12.52
CA GLY A 112 -0.18 3.73 -11.15
C GLY A 112 0.51 2.37 -11.05
N PHE A 113 0.69 1.87 -9.84
CA PHE A 113 1.34 0.59 -9.59
C PHE A 113 0.42 -0.60 -9.93
N PRO A 114 0.99 -1.64 -10.60
CA PRO A 114 0.34 -2.93 -10.77
C PRO A 114 0.41 -3.78 -9.48
N PRO A 115 -0.27 -4.95 -9.42
CA PRO A 115 -0.04 -5.92 -8.36
C PRO A 115 1.45 -6.28 -8.17
N PRO A 116 1.90 -6.53 -6.91
CA PRO A 116 1.09 -6.78 -5.71
C PRO A 116 0.44 -5.56 -5.07
N SER A 117 0.78 -4.31 -5.45
CA SER A 117 -0.03 -3.20 -4.99
C SER A 117 -1.43 -3.23 -5.63
N SER A 118 -2.43 -3.01 -4.81
CA SER A 118 -3.81 -2.89 -5.26
C SER A 118 -4.19 -1.47 -5.68
N GLY A 119 -3.32 -0.49 -5.36
CA GLY A 119 -3.63 0.92 -5.52
C GLY A 119 -3.99 1.32 -6.95
N GLY A 120 -3.17 0.95 -7.93
CA GLY A 120 -3.42 1.30 -9.33
C GLY A 120 -4.71 0.66 -9.88
N VAL A 121 -4.92 -0.65 -9.62
CA VAL A 121 -6.14 -1.33 -10.09
C VAL A 121 -7.39 -0.72 -9.48
N ALA A 122 -7.42 -0.57 -8.14
CA ALA A 122 -8.61 -0.07 -7.45
C ALA A 122 -8.89 1.40 -7.80
N THR A 123 -7.87 2.24 -7.93
CA THR A 123 -8.04 3.64 -8.38
C THR A 123 -8.64 3.68 -9.80
N LEU A 124 -8.10 2.92 -10.75
CA LEU A 124 -8.63 2.87 -12.11
C LEU A 124 -10.05 2.28 -12.16
N GLN A 125 -10.38 1.30 -11.30
CA GLN A 125 -11.75 0.80 -11.17
C GLN A 125 -12.71 1.88 -10.67
N ILE A 126 -12.34 2.64 -9.62
CA ILE A 126 -13.16 3.74 -9.11
C ILE A 126 -13.42 4.76 -10.20
N LEU A 127 -12.38 5.21 -10.91
CA LEU A 127 -12.52 6.16 -12.02
C LEU A 127 -13.38 5.59 -13.15
N GLY A 128 -13.19 4.30 -13.49
CA GLY A 128 -13.94 3.62 -14.53
C GLY A 128 -15.42 3.44 -14.19
N ILE A 129 -15.76 3.18 -12.93
CA ILE A 129 -17.15 3.11 -12.44
C ILE A 129 -17.77 4.51 -12.47
N LEU A 130 -17.08 5.53 -11.96
CA LEU A 130 -17.55 6.92 -11.92
C LEU A 130 -17.70 7.55 -13.30
N ARG A 131 -17.01 7.04 -14.32
CA ARG A 131 -17.19 7.49 -15.72
C ARG A 131 -18.64 7.38 -16.21
N HIS A 132 -19.42 6.48 -15.64
CA HIS A 132 -20.84 6.27 -15.96
C HIS A 132 -21.77 7.20 -15.17
N GLN A 133 -21.21 8.09 -14.35
CA GLN A 133 -21.92 9.09 -13.56
C GLN A 133 -21.54 10.50 -14.04
N ASP A 134 -22.50 11.40 -14.06
CA ASP A 134 -22.23 12.81 -14.37
C ASP A 134 -21.67 13.53 -13.12
N MET A 135 -20.40 13.26 -12.83
CA MET A 135 -19.71 13.84 -11.67
C MET A 135 -19.49 15.34 -11.83
N ALA A 136 -19.41 15.85 -13.07
CA ALA A 136 -19.19 17.27 -13.33
C ALA A 136 -20.40 18.15 -13.01
N ALA A 137 -21.60 17.58 -13.04
CA ALA A 137 -22.83 18.29 -12.68
C ALA A 137 -23.07 18.36 -11.15
N LEU A 138 -22.22 17.70 -10.33
CA LEU A 138 -22.38 17.66 -8.88
C LEU A 138 -21.48 18.67 -8.18
N ASP A 139 -21.95 19.20 -7.06
CA ASP A 139 -21.07 19.97 -6.16
C ASP A 139 -19.99 19.04 -5.59
N PRO A 140 -18.69 19.31 -5.82
CA PRO A 140 -17.60 18.47 -5.30
C PRO A 140 -17.56 18.33 -3.77
N ARG A 141 -18.22 19.23 -3.07
CA ARG A 141 -18.40 19.22 -1.60
C ARG A 141 -19.76 18.67 -1.17
N GLY A 142 -20.63 18.33 -2.12
CA GLY A 142 -21.98 17.85 -1.89
C GLY A 142 -22.03 16.38 -1.46
N ALA A 143 -23.13 16.02 -0.82
CA ALA A 143 -23.38 14.66 -0.36
C ALA A 143 -23.46 13.67 -1.53
N ASP A 144 -24.05 14.06 -2.65
CA ASP A 144 -24.22 13.19 -3.82
C ASP A 144 -22.87 12.83 -4.45
N HIS A 145 -21.95 13.81 -4.55
CA HIS A 145 -20.59 13.57 -5.04
C HIS A 145 -19.84 12.60 -4.12
N ALA A 146 -19.90 12.83 -2.81
CA ALA A 146 -19.29 11.95 -1.81
C ALA A 146 -19.91 10.53 -1.84
N HIS A 147 -21.22 10.44 -1.97
CA HIS A 147 -21.96 9.19 -2.06
C HIS A 147 -21.49 8.34 -3.25
N LEU A 148 -21.47 8.90 -4.45
CA LEU A 148 -21.04 8.18 -5.66
C LEU A 148 -19.58 7.71 -5.56
N LEU A 149 -18.68 8.56 -5.03
CA LEU A 149 -17.29 8.20 -4.81
C LEU A 149 -17.15 7.05 -3.82
N ILE A 150 -17.91 7.08 -2.72
CA ILE A 150 -17.92 6.01 -1.71
C ILE A 150 -18.45 4.71 -2.30
N GLU A 151 -19.56 4.73 -3.03
CA GLU A 151 -20.15 3.52 -3.62
C GLU A 151 -19.23 2.89 -4.67
N ALA A 152 -18.60 3.70 -5.56
CA ALA A 152 -17.59 3.22 -6.48
C ALA A 152 -16.39 2.60 -5.75
N GLY A 153 -15.94 3.25 -4.66
CA GLY A 153 -14.90 2.73 -3.78
C GLY A 153 -15.26 1.39 -3.17
N ARG A 154 -16.46 1.25 -2.60
CA ARG A 154 -16.95 0.01 -2.00
C ARG A 154 -16.95 -1.17 -2.99
N LEU A 155 -17.39 -0.92 -4.22
CA LEU A 155 -17.38 -1.92 -5.29
C LEU A 155 -15.95 -2.32 -5.68
N ALA A 156 -15.05 -1.35 -5.87
CA ALA A 156 -13.65 -1.63 -6.17
C ALA A 156 -12.96 -2.40 -5.02
N PHE A 157 -13.27 -2.08 -3.76
CA PHE A 157 -12.73 -2.81 -2.61
C PHE A 157 -13.28 -4.23 -2.47
N ALA A 158 -14.53 -4.48 -2.87
CA ALA A 158 -15.04 -5.84 -2.93
C ALA A 158 -14.24 -6.71 -3.92
N ASP A 159 -13.92 -6.18 -5.09
CA ASP A 159 -13.09 -6.84 -6.09
C ASP A 159 -11.63 -6.97 -5.60
N ARG A 160 -11.05 -5.91 -5.05
CA ARG A 160 -9.73 -5.90 -4.44
C ARG A 160 -9.55 -7.03 -3.44
N ASN A 161 -10.48 -7.14 -2.51
CA ASN A 161 -10.38 -8.11 -1.41
C ASN A 161 -10.46 -9.55 -1.88
N ARG A 162 -11.09 -9.81 -3.02
CA ARG A 162 -11.21 -11.15 -3.59
C ARG A 162 -10.05 -11.51 -4.51
N TYR A 163 -9.61 -10.59 -5.36
CA TYR A 163 -8.76 -10.91 -6.51
C TYR A 163 -7.33 -10.41 -6.40
N LEU A 164 -7.08 -9.28 -5.71
CA LEU A 164 -5.77 -8.65 -5.76
C LEU A 164 -4.80 -9.26 -4.76
N ALA A 165 -3.64 -9.65 -5.27
CA ALA A 165 -2.55 -10.29 -4.55
C ALA A 165 -1.27 -10.16 -5.39
N ASP A 166 -0.21 -10.86 -5.00
CA ASP A 166 1.02 -10.95 -5.79
C ASP A 166 0.78 -11.72 -7.10
N GLY A 167 0.86 -10.99 -8.21
CA GLY A 167 0.64 -11.52 -9.55
C GLY A 167 1.66 -12.57 -10.01
N ASP A 168 2.81 -12.66 -9.33
CA ASP A 168 3.82 -13.70 -9.63
C ASP A 168 3.41 -15.07 -9.05
N HIS A 169 2.48 -15.08 -8.09
CA HIS A 169 2.04 -16.28 -7.37
C HIS A 169 0.54 -16.59 -7.54
N VAL A 170 -0.25 -15.59 -7.94
CA VAL A 170 -1.70 -15.73 -8.11
C VAL A 170 -2.10 -15.10 -9.44
N ALA A 171 -2.91 -15.82 -10.23
CA ALA A 171 -3.46 -15.27 -11.45
C ALA A 171 -4.47 -14.15 -11.15
N VAL A 172 -3.98 -12.90 -11.06
CA VAL A 172 -4.80 -11.71 -10.83
C VAL A 172 -5.43 -11.25 -12.14
N PRO A 173 -6.77 -11.13 -12.24
CA PRO A 173 -7.46 -10.79 -13.48
C PRO A 173 -7.46 -9.30 -13.78
N VAL A 174 -6.28 -8.65 -13.84
CA VAL A 174 -6.15 -7.19 -13.98
C VAL A 174 -6.90 -6.68 -15.21
N ALA A 175 -6.71 -7.31 -16.36
CA ALA A 175 -7.37 -6.89 -17.62
C ALA A 175 -8.90 -6.95 -17.49
N GLY A 176 -9.44 -8.06 -16.94
CA GLY A 176 -10.88 -8.19 -16.73
C GLY A 176 -11.46 -7.21 -15.71
N LEU A 177 -10.70 -6.92 -14.64
CA LEU A 177 -11.11 -5.94 -13.60
C LEU A 177 -11.17 -4.51 -14.16
N LEU A 178 -10.42 -4.20 -15.20
CA LEU A 178 -10.36 -2.88 -15.84
C LEU A 178 -11.08 -2.84 -17.19
N GLU A 179 -11.69 -3.95 -17.59
CA GLU A 179 -12.43 -4.05 -18.84
C GLU A 179 -13.66 -3.12 -18.78
N ARG A 180 -13.88 -2.38 -19.87
CA ARG A 180 -14.89 -1.33 -19.94
C ARG A 180 -16.32 -1.82 -19.68
N PHE A 181 -16.68 -2.97 -20.25
CA PHE A 181 -18.00 -3.56 -20.07
C PHE A 181 -18.21 -4.02 -18.62
N TYR A 182 -17.19 -4.67 -18.02
CA TYR A 182 -17.21 -5.04 -16.62
C TYR A 182 -17.41 -3.84 -15.70
N LEU A 183 -16.67 -2.76 -15.93
CA LEU A 183 -16.80 -1.51 -15.15
C LEU A 183 -18.19 -0.88 -15.32
N GLY A 184 -18.79 -0.98 -16.51
CA GLY A 184 -20.17 -0.58 -16.76
C GLY A 184 -21.18 -1.38 -15.96
N LEU A 185 -21.02 -2.70 -15.87
CA LEU A 185 -21.87 -3.55 -15.01
C LEU A 185 -21.73 -3.20 -13.53
N ARG A 186 -20.51 -2.91 -13.08
CA ARG A 186 -20.28 -2.46 -11.70
C ARG A 186 -20.94 -1.10 -11.44
N ALA A 187 -20.90 -0.19 -12.41
CA ALA A 187 -21.52 1.13 -12.30
C ALA A 187 -23.05 1.07 -12.18
N GLN A 188 -23.71 0.07 -12.79
CA GLN A 188 -25.16 -0.14 -12.66
C GLN A 188 -25.60 -0.49 -11.25
N LEU A 189 -24.68 -0.94 -10.39
CA LEU A 189 -24.98 -1.23 -8.97
C LEU A 189 -24.97 0.03 -8.09
N VAL A 190 -24.48 1.16 -8.63
CA VAL A 190 -24.44 2.43 -7.90
C VAL A 190 -25.81 3.09 -8.00
N ASP A 191 -26.53 3.11 -6.89
CA ASP A 191 -27.81 3.82 -6.78
C ASP A 191 -27.57 5.22 -6.19
N ARG A 192 -28.10 6.25 -6.87
CA ARG A 192 -28.04 7.64 -6.39
C ARG A 192 -28.94 7.91 -5.19
N ALA A 193 -29.99 7.14 -5.04
CA ALA A 193 -30.99 7.34 -3.98
C ALA A 193 -30.61 6.67 -2.66
N GLY A 194 -29.68 5.71 -2.68
CA GLY A 194 -29.33 4.98 -1.48
C GLY A 194 -28.04 4.16 -1.58
N ALA A 195 -27.46 3.87 -0.42
CA ALA A 195 -26.26 3.05 -0.35
C ALA A 195 -26.56 1.57 -0.65
N LEU A 196 -25.70 0.93 -1.44
CA LEU A 196 -25.76 -0.51 -1.67
C LEU A 196 -25.70 -1.25 -0.33
N PRO A 197 -26.66 -2.12 0.00
CA PRO A 197 -26.64 -2.89 1.23
C PRO A 197 -25.38 -3.74 1.35
N VAL A 198 -24.84 -3.88 2.56
CA VAL A 198 -23.62 -4.69 2.80
C VAL A 198 -23.80 -6.13 2.33
N SER A 199 -24.99 -6.70 2.47
CA SER A 199 -25.35 -8.05 1.97
C SER A 199 -25.26 -8.18 0.45
N GLY A 200 -25.48 -7.09 -0.29
CA GLY A 200 -25.37 -7.00 -1.75
C GLY A 200 -23.97 -6.64 -2.24
N LEU A 201 -23.08 -6.17 -1.34
CA LEU A 201 -21.73 -5.77 -1.70
C LEU A 201 -20.83 -6.99 -1.88
N ARG A 202 -20.72 -7.46 -3.11
CA ARG A 202 -19.91 -8.61 -3.50
C ARG A 202 -18.94 -8.26 -4.61
N ALA A 203 -17.82 -9.00 -4.68
CA ALA A 203 -16.94 -8.94 -5.83
C ALA A 203 -17.71 -9.39 -7.09
N GLY A 204 -17.50 -8.71 -8.19
CA GLY A 204 -18.04 -9.09 -9.49
C GLY A 204 -17.33 -10.32 -10.07
N ASN A 205 -17.67 -10.68 -11.29
CA ASN A 205 -16.97 -11.73 -12.06
C ASN A 205 -16.32 -11.11 -13.30
N PRO A 206 -15.06 -10.65 -13.21
CA PRO A 206 -14.37 -9.96 -14.31
C PRO A 206 -14.05 -10.87 -15.50
N LEU A 207 -14.43 -12.13 -15.47
CA LEU A 207 -14.08 -13.13 -16.48
C LEU A 207 -15.28 -13.63 -17.30
N ARG A 208 -16.49 -13.24 -16.88
CA ARG A 208 -17.72 -13.79 -17.48
C ARG A 208 -18.03 -13.16 -18.83
N ASP A 209 -17.49 -12.00 -19.12
CA ASP A 209 -17.99 -11.12 -20.16
C ASP A 209 -16.96 -10.86 -21.26
N GLY A 210 -16.58 -11.90 -22.02
CA GLY A 210 -15.96 -11.72 -23.33
C GLY A 210 -14.60 -12.35 -23.60
N ALA A 211 -13.93 -12.92 -22.63
CA ALA A 211 -12.71 -13.68 -22.90
C ALA A 211 -13.07 -15.15 -23.12
N ALA A 212 -12.92 -15.61 -24.35
CA ALA A 212 -12.99 -17.02 -24.67
C ALA A 212 -12.12 -17.85 -23.72
N SER A 213 -12.70 -18.92 -23.15
CA SER A 213 -12.05 -20.00 -22.42
C SER A 213 -10.95 -19.57 -21.42
N VAL A 214 -11.33 -18.95 -20.32
CA VAL A 214 -10.43 -18.89 -19.16
C VAL A 214 -10.49 -20.25 -18.46
N PRO A 215 -9.34 -20.90 -18.16
CA PRO A 215 -9.34 -22.15 -17.39
C PRO A 215 -10.13 -21.97 -16.10
N ALA A 216 -10.81 -23.02 -15.65
CA ALA A 216 -11.54 -23.02 -14.38
C ALA A 216 -10.62 -22.46 -13.30
N ARG A 217 -10.89 -21.22 -12.85
CA ARG A 217 -10.06 -20.59 -11.81
C ARG A 217 -10.43 -21.16 -10.46
N PRO A 218 -9.46 -21.32 -9.57
CA PRO A 218 -9.77 -21.65 -8.20
C PRO A 218 -10.72 -20.60 -7.66
N LEU A 219 -11.81 -21.02 -7.05
CA LEU A 219 -12.69 -20.13 -6.32
C LEU A 219 -11.85 -19.47 -5.21
N LEU A 220 -11.94 -18.15 -5.11
CA LEU A 220 -11.21 -17.39 -4.12
C LEU A 220 -12.20 -16.79 -3.11
N SER A 221 -11.84 -16.85 -1.84
CA SER A 221 -12.55 -16.12 -0.80
C SER A 221 -11.99 -14.72 -0.62
N PRO A 222 -12.84 -13.73 -0.31
CA PRO A 222 -12.38 -12.38 -0.03
C PRO A 222 -11.64 -12.33 1.30
N GLN A 223 -10.52 -11.59 1.32
CA GLN A 223 -9.84 -11.21 2.55
C GLN A 223 -10.76 -10.35 3.41
N LEU A 224 -10.78 -10.61 4.72
CA LEU A 224 -11.46 -9.75 5.68
C LEU A 224 -10.70 -8.42 5.84
N PRO A 225 -11.40 -7.30 6.15
CA PRO A 225 -10.74 -6.05 6.49
C PRO A 225 -9.73 -6.23 7.62
N GLN A 226 -8.55 -5.64 7.45
CA GLN A 226 -7.47 -5.64 8.43
C GLN A 226 -6.99 -4.19 8.61
N PRO A 227 -6.60 -3.78 9.83
CA PRO A 227 -6.02 -2.46 10.02
C PRO A 227 -4.71 -2.32 9.25
N GLU A 228 -4.65 -1.38 8.33
CA GLU A 228 -3.42 -0.95 7.67
C GLU A 228 -3.06 0.47 8.18
N ARG A 229 -1.83 0.69 8.63
CA ARG A 229 -1.41 1.95 9.26
C ARG A 229 -0.02 2.35 8.81
N GLY A 230 0.21 3.65 8.81
CA GLY A 230 1.49 4.22 8.42
C GLY A 230 1.59 4.42 6.90
N THR A 231 2.62 4.98 6.45
CA THR A 231 3.03 5.24 5.07
C THR A 231 3.45 6.70 4.92
N ALA A 232 4.38 6.96 4.03
CA ALA A 232 4.72 8.30 3.55
C ALA A 232 4.69 8.32 2.04
N HIS A 233 4.38 9.49 1.48
CA HIS A 233 4.43 9.72 0.05
C HIS A 233 5.19 10.99 -0.26
N LEU A 234 5.94 10.98 -1.36
CA LEU A 234 6.57 12.17 -1.92
C LEU A 234 6.49 12.16 -3.45
N SER A 235 6.29 13.32 -4.02
CA SER A 235 6.38 13.60 -5.45
C SER A 235 7.52 14.58 -5.69
N VAL A 236 8.32 14.33 -6.72
CA VAL A 236 9.46 15.17 -7.07
C VAL A 236 9.41 15.45 -8.56
N VAL A 237 9.64 16.69 -8.94
CA VAL A 237 9.86 17.11 -10.33
C VAL A 237 11.18 17.86 -10.38
N ASP A 238 12.08 17.47 -11.27
CA ASP A 238 13.36 18.15 -11.44
C ASP A 238 13.31 19.23 -12.54
N ALA A 239 14.39 19.97 -12.69
CA ALA A 239 14.49 21.03 -13.68
C ALA A 239 14.47 20.53 -15.15
N ALA A 240 14.74 19.24 -15.37
CA ALA A 240 14.65 18.60 -16.68
C ALA A 240 13.25 18.05 -17.00
N GLY A 241 12.29 18.19 -16.05
CA GLY A 241 10.93 17.67 -16.21
C GLY A 241 10.79 16.19 -15.87
N ASN A 242 11.80 15.54 -15.28
CA ASN A 242 11.65 14.19 -14.77
C ASN A 242 10.71 14.18 -13.56
N VAL A 243 9.81 13.22 -13.50
CA VAL A 243 8.79 13.10 -12.44
C VAL A 243 8.96 11.80 -11.69
N VAL A 244 8.98 11.89 -10.36
CA VAL A 244 8.96 10.75 -9.45
C VAL A 244 7.75 10.83 -8.53
N SER A 245 7.01 9.75 -8.43
CA SER A 245 5.94 9.54 -7.45
C SER A 245 6.30 8.30 -6.64
N ILE A 246 6.67 8.48 -5.37
CA ILE A 246 7.15 7.39 -4.51
C ILE A 246 6.35 7.31 -3.22
N THR A 247 5.86 6.10 -2.93
CA THR A 247 5.22 5.77 -1.67
C THR A 247 6.08 4.76 -0.93
N THR A 248 6.40 5.03 0.33
CA THR A 248 7.25 4.20 1.18
C THR A 248 6.60 3.96 2.54
N THR A 249 6.84 2.79 3.13
CA THR A 249 6.20 2.40 4.37
C THR A 249 7.05 1.42 5.17
N VAL A 250 6.84 1.39 6.46
CA VAL A 250 7.22 0.29 7.36
C VAL A 250 5.97 -0.41 7.91
N GLU A 251 4.82 -0.16 7.33
CA GLU A 251 3.44 -0.54 7.63
C GLU A 251 2.93 0.18 8.88
N ALA A 252 3.08 -0.35 10.09
CA ALA A 252 2.64 0.31 11.32
C ALA A 252 3.56 1.46 11.72
N GLY A 253 3.09 2.39 12.55
CA GLY A 253 3.95 3.37 13.22
C GLY A 253 5.04 2.63 14.01
N PHE A 254 6.31 2.92 13.71
CA PHE A 254 7.49 2.19 14.19
C PHE A 254 7.58 0.71 13.75
N GLY A 255 6.94 0.32 12.67
CA GLY A 255 7.07 -0.98 12.02
C GLY A 255 6.88 -2.15 13.00
N SER A 256 7.85 -3.08 13.08
CA SER A 256 7.88 -4.18 14.05
C SER A 256 8.17 -3.72 15.49
N GLY A 257 8.68 -2.50 15.68
CA GLY A 257 9.20 -1.99 16.94
C GLY A 257 10.68 -2.30 17.17
N LEU A 258 11.32 -3.06 16.27
CA LEU A 258 12.76 -3.35 16.31
C LEU A 258 13.54 -2.29 15.53
N VAL A 259 14.65 -1.84 16.07
CA VAL A 259 15.58 -0.89 15.43
C VAL A 259 16.94 -1.53 15.26
N VAL A 260 17.43 -1.60 14.04
CA VAL A 260 18.76 -2.14 13.72
C VAL A 260 19.52 -1.12 12.88
N GLY A 261 20.78 -0.88 13.19
CA GLY A 261 21.57 0.11 12.46
C GLY A 261 20.93 1.50 12.42
N GLY A 262 20.12 1.85 13.43
CA GLY A 262 19.44 3.12 13.55
C GLY A 262 18.17 3.28 12.70
N PHE A 263 17.69 2.26 11.98
CA PHE A 263 16.44 2.27 11.24
C PHE A 263 15.44 1.21 11.76
N VAL A 264 14.17 1.53 11.64
CA VAL A 264 13.08 0.66 12.08
C VAL A 264 12.89 -0.48 11.09
N LEU A 265 12.77 -1.72 11.55
CA LEU A 265 12.34 -2.84 10.72
C LEU A 265 10.82 -2.80 10.51
N ASN A 266 10.38 -3.07 9.28
CA ASN A 266 8.96 -3.10 8.94
C ASN A 266 8.24 -4.30 9.57
N ASN A 267 6.90 -4.23 9.60
CA ASN A 267 6.01 -5.36 9.91
C ASN A 267 5.12 -5.71 8.70
N GLN A 268 5.64 -5.59 7.49
CA GLN A 268 4.85 -5.67 6.24
C GLN A 268 4.16 -7.03 6.03
N LEU A 269 4.59 -8.08 6.72
CA LEU A 269 3.91 -9.38 6.68
C LEU A 269 2.46 -9.33 7.17
N THR A 270 2.11 -8.33 7.99
CA THR A 270 0.72 -8.12 8.43
C THR A 270 -0.22 -7.64 7.32
N ASP A 271 0.30 -7.25 6.15
CA ASP A 271 -0.51 -6.97 4.97
C ASP A 271 -1.02 -8.25 4.27
N PHE A 272 -0.46 -9.41 4.56
CA PHE A 272 -1.07 -10.68 4.18
C PHE A 272 -2.37 -10.93 4.94
N SER A 273 -3.28 -11.71 4.34
CA SER A 273 -4.46 -12.18 5.05
C SER A 273 -4.07 -13.03 6.25
N PHE A 274 -4.63 -12.74 7.42
CA PHE A 274 -4.46 -13.54 8.63
C PHE A 274 -5.17 -14.90 8.54
N LEU A 275 -6.13 -15.03 7.61
CA LEU A 275 -6.77 -16.29 7.30
C LEU A 275 -6.29 -16.75 5.91
N PRO A 276 -5.61 -17.90 5.79
CA PRO A 276 -5.14 -18.39 4.50
C PRO A 276 -6.28 -18.87 3.60
N GLU A 277 -7.39 -19.27 4.21
CA GLU A 277 -8.60 -19.71 3.53
C GLU A 277 -9.86 -19.29 4.32
N ARG A 278 -10.99 -19.27 3.64
CA ARG A 278 -12.29 -18.97 4.23
C ARG A 278 -13.38 -19.73 3.47
N GLU A 279 -14.30 -20.32 4.21
CA GLU A 279 -15.44 -21.06 3.63
C GLU A 279 -14.97 -22.17 2.66
N GLY A 280 -13.81 -22.82 2.96
CA GLY A 280 -13.21 -23.87 2.14
C GLY A 280 -12.46 -23.36 0.88
N TRP A 281 -12.32 -22.04 0.70
CA TRP A 281 -11.65 -21.47 -0.45
C TRP A 281 -10.44 -20.64 -0.06
N PRO A 282 -9.33 -20.71 -0.82
CA PRO A 282 -8.14 -19.94 -0.53
C PRO A 282 -8.37 -18.44 -0.68
N VAL A 283 -7.73 -17.66 0.19
CA VAL A 283 -7.63 -16.21 0.02
C VAL A 283 -6.47 -15.89 -0.91
N ALA A 284 -6.69 -15.05 -1.92
CA ALA A 284 -5.65 -14.69 -2.90
C ALA A 284 -4.40 -14.11 -2.23
N ASN A 285 -4.58 -13.22 -1.26
CA ASN A 285 -3.50 -12.57 -0.51
C ASN A 285 -3.08 -13.35 0.75
N ARG A 286 -3.19 -14.68 0.77
CA ARG A 286 -2.61 -15.50 1.86
C ARG A 286 -1.09 -15.47 1.81
N ALA A 287 -0.45 -15.58 2.96
CA ALA A 287 1.01 -15.72 3.03
C ALA A 287 1.51 -16.99 2.31
N GLY A 288 2.70 -16.92 1.76
CA GLY A 288 3.36 -18.05 1.09
C GLY A 288 4.84 -17.72 0.81
N PRO A 289 5.68 -18.75 0.63
CA PRO A 289 7.11 -18.56 0.34
C PRO A 289 7.34 -17.70 -0.89
N GLY A 290 8.28 -16.76 -0.81
CA GLY A 290 8.65 -15.86 -1.91
C GLY A 290 7.59 -14.84 -2.32
N LYS A 291 6.42 -14.88 -1.72
CA LYS A 291 5.28 -14.03 -2.06
C LYS A 291 5.38 -12.66 -1.39
N ARG A 292 5.01 -11.61 -2.13
CA ARG A 292 4.86 -10.26 -1.60
C ARG A 292 3.44 -10.01 -1.13
N PRO A 293 3.24 -9.34 0.02
CA PRO A 293 1.90 -8.99 0.46
C PRO A 293 1.25 -7.96 -0.46
N ARG A 294 -0.07 -7.96 -0.50
CA ARG A 294 -0.84 -6.94 -1.18
C ARG A 294 -0.72 -5.61 -0.44
N SER A 295 -0.24 -4.59 -1.14
CA SER A 295 -0.19 -3.23 -0.63
C SER A 295 -1.38 -2.39 -1.12
N SER A 296 -1.67 -1.30 -0.40
CA SER A 296 -2.61 -0.24 -0.81
C SER A 296 -1.90 1.01 -1.34
N MET A 297 -0.57 1.03 -1.39
CA MET A 297 0.20 2.15 -1.91
C MET A 297 -0.19 2.44 -3.37
N SER A 298 -0.45 3.72 -3.66
CA SER A 298 -0.96 4.17 -4.95
C SER A 298 -0.19 5.39 -5.45
N PRO A 299 1.14 5.29 -5.66
CA PRO A 299 1.86 6.35 -6.35
C PRO A 299 1.32 6.45 -7.77
N THR A 300 0.97 7.67 -8.18
CA THR A 300 0.25 7.92 -9.42
C THR A 300 0.88 9.07 -10.18
N ILE A 301 1.01 8.93 -11.49
CA ILE A 301 1.37 10.00 -12.43
C ILE A 301 0.27 10.09 -13.48
N VAL A 302 -0.16 11.31 -13.78
CA VAL A 302 -1.17 11.58 -14.80
C VAL A 302 -0.50 12.26 -15.98
N PHE A 303 -0.85 11.84 -17.18
CA PHE A 303 -0.34 12.36 -18.44
C PHE A 303 -1.49 12.99 -19.23
N ASP A 304 -1.18 14.05 -19.96
CA ASP A 304 -2.09 14.63 -20.96
C ASP A 304 -2.19 13.75 -22.24
N ALA A 305 -2.92 14.23 -23.22
CA ALA A 305 -3.09 13.56 -24.52
C ALA A 305 -1.79 13.48 -25.33
N GLU A 306 -0.87 14.39 -25.10
CA GLU A 306 0.45 14.50 -25.74
C GLU A 306 1.50 13.61 -25.05
N GLY A 307 1.16 13.01 -23.89
CA GLY A 307 2.04 12.17 -23.12
C GLY A 307 2.98 12.91 -22.17
N ALA A 308 2.73 14.20 -21.92
CA ALA A 308 3.45 14.95 -20.92
C ALA A 308 2.89 14.70 -19.51
N PRO A 309 3.72 14.55 -18.47
CA PRO A 309 3.25 14.40 -17.10
C PRO A 309 2.69 15.73 -16.60
N VAL A 310 1.42 15.73 -16.19
CA VAL A 310 0.71 16.94 -15.72
C VAL A 310 0.40 16.91 -14.23
N LEU A 311 0.47 15.72 -13.59
CA LEU A 311 0.22 15.59 -12.16
C LEU A 311 0.96 14.36 -11.61
N ALA A 312 1.59 14.52 -10.45
CA ALA A 312 2.14 13.42 -9.66
C ALA A 312 1.58 13.49 -8.25
N LEU A 313 0.99 12.40 -7.79
CA LEU A 313 0.34 12.34 -6.48
C LEU A 313 0.40 10.95 -5.85
N GLY A 314 0.10 10.92 -4.59
CA GLY A 314 -0.11 9.73 -3.79
C GLY A 314 -0.52 10.13 -2.38
N SER A 315 -0.60 9.19 -1.46
CA SER A 315 -1.05 9.46 -0.10
C SER A 315 -0.43 8.51 0.91
N ALA A 316 -0.55 8.87 2.17
CA ALA A 316 -0.39 7.99 3.31
C ALA A 316 -1.77 7.58 3.84
N GLY A 317 -1.85 6.49 4.65
CA GLY A 317 -3.08 6.15 5.35
C GLY A 317 -3.57 4.70 5.18
N GLY A 318 -2.68 3.74 4.89
CA GLY A 318 -3.04 2.35 4.69
C GLY A 318 -4.04 2.20 3.54
N GLU A 319 -5.08 1.41 3.69
CA GLU A 319 -6.07 1.20 2.63
C GLU A 319 -6.85 2.46 2.23
N ARG A 320 -6.87 3.51 3.07
CA ARG A 320 -7.48 4.81 2.73
C ARG A 320 -6.72 5.54 1.61
N ILE A 321 -5.46 5.18 1.36
CA ILE A 321 -4.64 5.75 0.28
C ILE A 321 -5.39 5.73 -1.05
N ILE A 322 -6.02 4.61 -1.38
CA ILE A 322 -6.78 4.42 -2.62
C ILE A 322 -7.90 5.46 -2.74
N GLY A 323 -8.68 5.61 -1.67
CA GLY A 323 -9.76 6.61 -1.63
C GLY A 323 -9.26 8.05 -1.74
N HIS A 324 -8.17 8.38 -1.04
CA HIS A 324 -7.56 9.71 -1.09
C HIS A 324 -7.06 10.05 -2.51
N VAL A 325 -6.37 9.11 -3.16
CA VAL A 325 -5.88 9.30 -4.54
C VAL A 325 -7.05 9.41 -5.51
N ALA A 326 -8.05 8.53 -5.43
CA ALA A 326 -9.22 8.58 -6.30
C ALA A 326 -10.01 9.87 -6.12
N GLN A 327 -10.25 10.31 -4.87
CA GLN A 327 -10.95 11.57 -4.57
C GLN A 327 -10.20 12.78 -5.15
N THR A 328 -8.87 12.82 -4.98
CA THR A 328 -8.05 13.90 -5.51
C THR A 328 -8.10 13.94 -7.03
N LEU A 329 -8.00 12.79 -7.70
CA LEU A 329 -8.11 12.70 -9.16
C LEU A 329 -9.48 13.18 -9.64
N VAL A 330 -10.58 12.71 -9.05
CA VAL A 330 -11.93 13.12 -9.42
C VAL A 330 -12.17 14.63 -9.23
N ALA A 331 -11.50 15.24 -8.25
CA ALA A 331 -11.62 16.68 -8.00
C ALA A 331 -10.79 17.55 -8.96
N ILE A 332 -9.74 16.99 -9.60
CA ILE A 332 -8.81 17.74 -10.46
C ILE A 332 -9.12 17.52 -11.94
N ILE A 333 -9.46 16.31 -12.33
CA ILE A 333 -9.69 15.90 -13.73
C ILE A 333 -11.20 15.71 -14.00
#